data_615e49e772255ec4f3fb8d2f1cfe101d
#
_entry.id   615e49e772255ec4f3fb8d2f1cfe101d
#
_cell.length_a   1.000
_cell.length_b   1.000
_cell.length_c   1.000
_cell.angle_alpha   90.00
_cell.angle_beta   90.00
_cell.angle_gamma   90.00
#
_symmetry.space_group_name_H-M   'P 1'
#
loop_
_entity.id
_entity.type
_entity.pdbx_description
1 polymer ?
#
loop_
_entity_poly.entity_id
_entity_poly.type
_entity_poly.pdbx_seq_one_letter_code
_entity_poly.pdbx_strand_id
1 'polypeptide(L)'
;ENSMVSSMGGIVFILMIVIAFVSAMNSIKASDVLVNILVKVVKGIRVPFVLIAVTIIVAALLRIPITMGPAVAALVIATLYPVLLKIGAPKPAAAAAVILGALTSWGPADASVLMVMELAGITDASVAELFVSSQVPLIVVYLIALCVGAIIWWKFFTDKKSKAEIVAAEEKLEEDKGEDVKYPPAYYAILPLLPVILLIIFSPICIASVKMSIVTATLISLIIALIVHLITQRSFKALFDMLKVFYESCGNTIISIG
;
A
#
# COMPACT_ATOMS: atom_id res chain seq x y z
N GLU A 1 12.29 -28.50 -17.52
CA GLU A 1 12.46 -28.47 -16.04
C GLU A 1 13.41 -27.33 -15.61
N ASN A 2 14.61 -27.21 -16.21
CA ASN A 2 15.60 -26.20 -15.81
C ASN A 2 15.14 -24.74 -16.04
N SER A 3 14.37 -24.45 -17.09
CA SER A 3 13.85 -23.11 -17.37
C SER A 3 12.78 -22.71 -16.36
N MET A 4 11.93 -23.63 -15.96
CA MET A 4 10.86 -23.39 -14.99
C MET A 4 11.43 -23.10 -13.58
N VAL A 5 12.46 -23.86 -13.18
CA VAL A 5 13.16 -23.65 -11.89
C VAL A 5 13.92 -22.32 -11.87
N SER A 6 14.58 -21.94 -12.97
CA SER A 6 15.28 -20.65 -13.05
C SER A 6 14.31 -19.46 -13.02
N SER A 7 13.18 -19.59 -13.72
CA SER A 7 12.13 -18.56 -13.73
C SER A 7 11.49 -18.37 -12.34
N MET A 8 11.16 -19.49 -11.68
CA MET A 8 10.65 -19.42 -10.30
C MET A 8 11.66 -18.79 -9.33
N GLY A 9 12.96 -19.10 -9.50
CA GLY A 9 14.02 -18.48 -8.71
C GLY A 9 14.10 -16.96 -8.88
N GLY A 10 13.88 -16.47 -10.09
CA GLY A 10 13.83 -15.04 -10.40
C GLY A 10 12.69 -14.33 -9.68
N ILE A 11 11.45 -14.87 -9.75
CA ILE A 11 10.29 -14.31 -9.06
C ILE A 11 10.50 -14.30 -7.54
N VAL A 12 10.95 -15.42 -6.97
CA VAL A 12 11.19 -15.54 -5.52
C VAL A 12 12.19 -14.48 -5.06
N PHE A 13 13.25 -14.24 -5.83
CA PHE A 13 14.24 -13.22 -5.53
C PHE A 13 13.64 -11.79 -5.55
N ILE A 14 12.85 -11.47 -6.58
CA ILE A 14 12.16 -10.18 -6.68
C ILE A 14 11.22 -9.98 -5.48
N LEU A 15 10.37 -10.97 -5.19
CA LEU A 15 9.43 -10.92 -4.08
C LEU A 15 10.14 -10.77 -2.74
N MET A 16 11.22 -11.50 -2.51
CA MET A 16 12.03 -11.41 -1.31
C MET A 16 12.51 -9.97 -1.07
N ILE A 17 13.10 -9.33 -2.08
CA ILE A 17 13.62 -7.96 -1.97
C ILE A 17 12.50 -6.95 -1.72
N VAL A 18 11.38 -7.06 -2.45
CA VAL A 18 10.26 -6.13 -2.33
C VAL A 18 9.57 -6.27 -0.98
N ILE A 19 9.28 -7.50 -0.53
CA ILE A 19 8.63 -7.75 0.78
C ILE A 19 9.54 -7.29 1.91
N ALA A 20 10.85 -7.56 1.82
CA ALA A 20 11.81 -7.13 2.82
C ALA A 20 11.91 -5.59 2.90
N PHE A 21 11.87 -4.90 1.76
CA PHE A 21 11.82 -3.44 1.72
C PHE A 21 10.57 -2.89 2.42
N VAL A 22 9.39 -3.44 2.11
CA VAL A 22 8.13 -3.03 2.77
C VAL A 22 8.19 -3.26 4.28
N SER A 23 8.73 -4.40 4.72
CA SER A 23 8.92 -4.71 6.14
C SER A 23 9.86 -3.71 6.82
N ALA A 24 10.96 -3.32 6.15
CA ALA A 24 11.86 -2.29 6.64
C ALA A 24 11.18 -0.91 6.74
N MET A 25 10.35 -0.53 5.75
CA MET A 25 9.57 0.72 5.80
C MET A 25 8.57 0.74 6.95
N ASN A 26 7.92 -0.41 7.22
CA ASN A 26 6.99 -0.55 8.33
C ASN A 26 7.71 -0.46 9.67
N SER A 27 8.90 -1.05 9.83
CA SER A 27 9.67 -1.00 11.08
C SER A 27 10.06 0.42 11.50
N ILE A 28 10.32 1.31 10.55
CA ILE A 28 10.60 2.73 10.80
C ILE A 28 9.33 3.60 10.78
N LYS A 29 8.14 2.99 10.71
CA LYS A 29 6.83 3.67 10.64
C LYS A 29 6.67 4.64 9.46
N ALA A 30 7.41 4.46 8.38
CA ALA A 30 7.31 5.30 7.19
C ALA A 30 5.96 5.12 6.48
N SER A 31 5.46 3.88 6.40
CA SER A 31 4.12 3.59 5.87
C SER A 31 3.02 4.23 6.71
N ASP A 32 3.15 4.22 8.03
CA ASP A 32 2.17 4.83 8.95
C ASP A 32 2.10 6.35 8.77
N VAL A 33 3.25 7.01 8.55
CA VAL A 33 3.30 8.45 8.24
C VAL A 33 2.56 8.76 6.95
N LEU A 34 2.77 7.96 5.90
CA LEU A 34 2.05 8.11 4.63
C LEU A 34 0.53 8.01 4.84
N VAL A 35 0.08 6.98 5.54
CA VAL A 35 -1.33 6.78 5.88
C VAL A 35 -1.88 7.96 6.67
N ASN A 36 -1.16 8.43 7.70
CA ASN A 36 -1.59 9.54 8.53
C ASN A 36 -1.76 10.86 7.74
N ILE A 37 -0.88 11.12 6.76
CA ILE A 37 -1.02 12.27 5.86
C ILE A 37 -2.30 12.13 5.02
N LEU A 38 -2.53 10.97 4.41
CA LEU A 38 -3.73 10.72 3.61
C LEU A 38 -5.00 10.84 4.45
N VAL A 39 -5.01 10.30 5.67
CA VAL A 39 -6.13 10.41 6.60
C VAL A 39 -6.41 11.87 6.98
N LYS A 40 -5.39 12.70 7.18
CA LYS A 40 -5.59 14.14 7.47
C LYS A 40 -6.33 14.86 6.35
N VAL A 41 -6.00 14.55 5.10
CA VAL A 41 -6.70 15.11 3.92
C VAL A 41 -8.17 14.67 3.92
N VAL A 42 -8.43 13.43 4.28
CA VAL A 42 -9.78 12.82 4.26
C VAL A 42 -10.67 13.31 5.41
N LYS A 43 -10.10 13.62 6.59
CA LYS A 43 -10.85 14.09 7.77
C LYS A 43 -11.66 15.37 7.54
N GLY A 44 -11.36 16.14 6.50
CA GLY A 44 -12.14 17.34 6.11
C GLY A 44 -13.47 17.02 5.41
N ILE A 45 -13.70 15.80 4.98
CA ILE A 45 -14.89 15.39 4.23
C ILE A 45 -15.99 14.97 5.19
N ARG A 46 -17.13 15.69 5.13
CA ARG A 46 -18.29 15.46 6.02
C ARG A 46 -19.42 14.67 5.36
N VAL A 47 -19.28 14.32 4.10
CA VAL A 47 -20.34 13.63 3.33
C VAL A 47 -20.04 12.14 3.27
N PRO A 48 -20.89 11.27 3.86
CA PRO A 48 -20.58 9.84 4.04
C PRO A 48 -20.25 9.08 2.75
N PHE A 49 -21.03 9.30 1.68
CA PHE A 49 -20.80 8.58 0.41
C PHE A 49 -19.52 9.04 -0.31
N VAL A 50 -19.16 10.33 -0.17
CA VAL A 50 -17.88 10.84 -0.69
C VAL A 50 -16.72 10.22 0.08
N LEU A 51 -16.86 10.11 1.40
CA LEU A 51 -15.83 9.50 2.23
C LEU A 51 -15.65 8.01 1.95
N ILE A 52 -16.72 7.27 1.65
CA ILE A 52 -16.63 5.87 1.19
C ILE A 52 -15.81 5.79 -0.10
N ALA A 53 -16.14 6.60 -1.10
CA ALA A 53 -15.40 6.62 -2.36
C ALA A 53 -13.92 7.00 -2.17
N VAL A 54 -13.65 8.03 -1.37
CA VAL A 54 -12.28 8.45 -1.05
C VAL A 54 -11.53 7.37 -0.26
N THR A 55 -12.18 6.64 0.63
CA THR A 55 -11.56 5.52 1.35
C THR A 55 -11.14 4.40 0.40
N ILE A 56 -11.97 4.04 -0.57
CA ILE A 56 -11.63 3.09 -1.63
C ILE A 56 -10.39 3.55 -2.40
N ILE A 57 -10.38 4.81 -2.83
CA ILE A 57 -9.26 5.39 -3.59
C ILE A 57 -7.98 5.40 -2.75
N VAL A 58 -8.06 5.86 -1.50
CA VAL A 58 -6.90 5.91 -0.60
C VAL A 58 -6.34 4.51 -0.32
N ALA A 59 -7.21 3.54 -0.03
CA ALA A 59 -6.78 2.15 0.18
C ALA A 59 -6.13 1.56 -1.09
N ALA A 60 -6.69 1.81 -2.26
CA ALA A 60 -6.12 1.36 -3.53
C ALA A 60 -4.78 2.05 -3.85
N LEU A 61 -4.64 3.34 -3.58
CA LEU A 61 -3.37 4.05 -3.74
C LEU A 61 -2.29 3.54 -2.77
N LEU A 62 -2.68 3.22 -1.53
CA LEU A 62 -1.77 2.60 -0.56
C LEU A 62 -1.29 1.21 -0.99
N ARG A 63 -2.04 0.51 -1.83
CA ARG A 63 -1.63 -0.78 -2.40
C ARG A 63 -0.45 -0.68 -3.35
N ILE A 64 -0.17 0.48 -3.92
CA ILE A 64 0.98 0.66 -4.83
C ILE A 64 2.32 0.50 -4.07
N PRO A 65 2.58 1.22 -2.96
CA PRO A 65 3.80 1.07 -2.17
C PRO A 65 3.74 -0.08 -1.16
N ILE A 66 2.55 -0.47 -0.69
CA ILE A 66 2.35 -1.53 0.30
C ILE A 66 1.75 -2.74 -0.38
N THR A 67 2.60 -3.69 -0.77
CA THR A 67 2.19 -4.85 -1.57
C THR A 67 1.30 -5.86 -0.84
N MET A 68 1.25 -5.80 0.50
CA MET A 68 0.45 -6.71 1.33
C MET A 68 -0.95 -6.15 1.58
N GLY A 69 -1.97 -6.72 0.92
CA GLY A 69 -3.38 -6.32 1.08
C GLY A 69 -3.88 -6.31 2.53
N PRO A 70 -3.64 -7.36 3.33
CA PRO A 70 -4.02 -7.38 4.75
C PRO A 70 -3.39 -6.24 5.57
N ALA A 71 -2.15 -5.85 5.29
CA ALA A 71 -1.51 -4.73 5.97
C ALA A 71 -2.19 -3.39 5.65
N VAL A 72 -2.53 -3.15 4.38
CA VAL A 72 -3.30 -1.96 3.98
C VAL A 72 -4.69 -1.97 4.61
N ALA A 73 -5.37 -3.12 4.61
CA ALA A 73 -6.67 -3.26 5.25
C ALA A 73 -6.61 -2.91 6.75
N ALA A 74 -5.64 -3.45 7.48
CA ALA A 74 -5.45 -3.17 8.90
C ALA A 74 -5.19 -1.68 9.17
N LEU A 75 -4.33 -1.03 8.38
CA LEU A 75 -4.05 0.41 8.49
C LEU A 75 -5.30 1.26 8.22
N VAL A 76 -6.06 0.94 7.18
CA VAL A 76 -7.28 1.67 6.82
C VAL A 76 -8.39 1.43 7.85
N ILE A 77 -8.51 0.19 8.39
CA ILE A 77 -9.42 -0.11 9.49
C ILE A 77 -9.08 0.73 10.72
N ALA A 78 -7.83 0.79 11.11
CA ALA A 78 -7.41 1.55 12.28
C ALA A 78 -7.60 3.08 12.13
N THR A 79 -7.59 3.60 10.90
CA THR A 79 -7.53 5.05 10.64
C THR A 79 -8.81 5.63 10.03
N LEU A 80 -9.28 5.08 8.91
CA LEU A 80 -10.42 5.62 8.14
C LEU A 80 -11.76 5.00 8.53
N TYR A 81 -11.78 3.73 8.93
CA TYR A 81 -13.01 3.05 9.32
C TYR A 81 -13.74 3.76 10.49
N PRO A 82 -13.07 4.15 11.59
CA PRO A 82 -13.73 4.92 12.64
C PRO A 82 -14.28 6.28 12.15
N VAL A 83 -13.56 6.92 11.23
CA VAL A 83 -14.01 8.20 10.64
C VAL A 83 -15.27 8.01 9.80
N LEU A 84 -15.34 6.92 9.00
CA LEU A 84 -16.54 6.55 8.24
C LEU A 84 -17.74 6.37 9.16
N LEU A 85 -17.58 5.64 10.26
CA LEU A 85 -18.65 5.41 11.23
C LEU A 85 -19.11 6.71 11.88
N LYS A 86 -18.18 7.58 12.31
CA LYS A 86 -18.49 8.90 12.93
C LYS A 86 -19.31 9.81 12.03
N ILE A 87 -19.15 9.71 10.71
CA ILE A 87 -19.92 10.51 9.73
C ILE A 87 -21.26 9.84 9.39
N GLY A 88 -21.55 8.68 9.96
CA GLY A 88 -22.81 7.96 9.78
C GLY A 88 -22.80 6.98 8.59
N ALA A 89 -21.63 6.50 8.15
CA ALA A 89 -21.55 5.41 7.19
C ALA A 89 -22.00 4.08 7.84
N PRO A 90 -22.88 3.29 7.21
CA PRO A 90 -23.23 1.98 7.72
C PRO A 90 -22.00 1.08 7.84
N LYS A 91 -21.92 0.30 8.94
CA LYS A 91 -20.82 -0.64 9.17
C LYS A 91 -20.48 -1.52 7.96
N PRO A 92 -21.49 -2.16 7.28
CA PRO A 92 -21.19 -2.98 6.11
C PRO A 92 -20.58 -2.18 4.95
N ALA A 93 -21.07 -0.96 4.71
CA ALA A 93 -20.55 -0.12 3.63
C ALA A 93 -19.13 0.38 3.94
N ALA A 94 -18.86 0.75 5.20
CA ALA A 94 -17.51 1.13 5.64
C ALA A 94 -16.53 -0.04 5.53
N ALA A 95 -16.91 -1.25 5.96
CA ALA A 95 -16.10 -2.45 5.84
C ALA A 95 -15.86 -2.81 4.36
N ALA A 96 -16.90 -2.75 3.53
CA ALA A 96 -16.78 -3.01 2.10
C ALA A 96 -15.83 -2.02 1.42
N ALA A 97 -15.88 -0.73 1.77
CA ALA A 97 -14.96 0.27 1.22
C ALA A 97 -13.48 -0.06 1.52
N VAL A 98 -13.19 -0.47 2.75
CA VAL A 98 -11.83 -0.89 3.14
C VAL A 98 -11.39 -2.11 2.35
N ILE A 99 -12.23 -3.15 2.32
CA ILE A 99 -11.89 -4.42 1.67
C ILE A 99 -11.71 -4.22 0.16
N LEU A 100 -12.65 -3.54 -0.51
CA LEU A 100 -12.58 -3.30 -1.95
C LEU A 100 -11.34 -2.50 -2.36
N GLY A 101 -10.93 -1.51 -1.56
CA GLY A 101 -9.71 -0.77 -1.82
C GLY A 101 -8.43 -1.58 -1.52
N ALA A 102 -8.41 -2.33 -0.41
CA ALA A 102 -7.22 -3.04 0.03
C ALA A 102 -6.96 -4.37 -0.70
N LEU A 103 -8.00 -5.03 -1.24
CA LEU A 103 -7.85 -6.32 -1.94
C LEU A 103 -7.42 -6.19 -3.40
N THR A 104 -7.35 -4.98 -3.94
CA THR A 104 -6.90 -4.77 -5.31
C THR A 104 -5.41 -5.03 -5.45
N SER A 105 -5.04 -5.92 -6.36
CA SER A 105 -3.64 -6.21 -6.68
C SER A 105 -3.15 -5.27 -7.78
N TRP A 106 -2.53 -4.16 -7.37
CA TRP A 106 -2.04 -3.14 -8.28
C TRP A 106 -0.58 -2.79 -7.98
N GLY A 107 0.08 -2.37 -9.00
CA GLY A 107 1.41 -1.82 -8.89
C GLY A 107 2.50 -2.73 -9.44
N PRO A 108 3.63 -2.12 -9.78
CA PRO A 108 4.74 -2.83 -10.42
C PRO A 108 5.43 -3.82 -9.48
N ALA A 109 5.19 -3.72 -8.18
CA ALA A 109 5.79 -4.58 -7.16
C ALA A 109 4.82 -5.64 -6.60
N ASP A 110 3.60 -5.72 -7.12
CA ASP A 110 2.63 -6.72 -6.66
C ASP A 110 3.02 -8.13 -7.14
N ALA A 111 2.99 -9.10 -6.22
CA ALA A 111 3.40 -10.48 -6.50
C ALA A 111 2.61 -11.12 -7.64
N SER A 112 1.29 -10.87 -7.70
CA SER A 112 0.42 -11.43 -8.74
C SER A 112 0.75 -10.86 -10.11
N VAL A 113 1.07 -9.56 -10.17
CA VAL A 113 1.46 -8.88 -11.41
C VAL A 113 2.80 -9.43 -11.92
N LEU A 114 3.79 -9.54 -11.03
CA LEU A 114 5.12 -10.08 -11.38
C LEU A 114 5.03 -11.52 -11.87
N MET A 115 4.21 -12.36 -11.21
CA MET A 115 4.00 -13.74 -11.63
C MET A 115 3.36 -13.85 -13.02
N VAL A 116 2.34 -13.04 -13.30
CA VAL A 116 1.71 -13.03 -14.63
C VAL A 116 2.68 -12.55 -15.69
N MET A 117 3.50 -11.52 -15.41
CA MET A 117 4.49 -11.02 -16.36
C MET A 117 5.53 -12.06 -16.72
N GLU A 118 6.02 -12.80 -15.74
CA GLU A 118 7.01 -13.86 -16.00
C GLU A 118 6.41 -15.02 -16.80
N LEU A 119 5.20 -15.46 -16.47
CA LEU A 119 4.48 -16.47 -17.25
C LEU A 119 4.24 -16.02 -18.71
N ALA A 120 4.05 -14.71 -18.91
CA ALA A 120 3.91 -14.11 -20.23
C ALA A 120 5.26 -13.86 -20.95
N GLY A 121 6.40 -14.14 -20.31
CA GLY A 121 7.73 -13.87 -20.85
C GLY A 121 8.10 -12.38 -20.92
N ILE A 122 7.44 -11.53 -20.12
CA ILE A 122 7.72 -10.10 -20.04
C ILE A 122 8.87 -9.87 -19.08
N THR A 123 9.93 -9.21 -19.55
CA THR A 123 11.11 -8.95 -18.73
C THR A 123 10.89 -7.84 -17.70
N ASP A 124 11.65 -7.86 -16.60
CA ASP A 124 11.64 -6.83 -15.55
C ASP A 124 11.70 -5.40 -16.08
N ALA A 125 12.49 -5.18 -17.15
CA ALA A 125 12.64 -3.87 -17.76
C ALA A 125 11.34 -3.29 -18.37
N SER A 126 10.35 -4.15 -18.64
CA SER A 126 9.05 -3.77 -19.20
C SER A 126 7.97 -3.55 -18.15
N VAL A 127 8.26 -3.79 -16.86
CA VAL A 127 7.29 -3.67 -15.76
C VAL A 127 6.71 -2.26 -15.66
N ALA A 128 7.57 -1.23 -15.74
CA ALA A 128 7.14 0.16 -15.65
C ALA A 128 6.26 0.57 -16.83
N GLU A 129 6.61 0.13 -18.03
CA GLU A 129 5.83 0.39 -19.26
C GLU A 129 4.45 -0.28 -19.18
N LEU A 130 4.39 -1.55 -18.76
CA LEU A 130 3.13 -2.26 -18.57
C LEU A 130 2.27 -1.60 -17.48
N PHE A 131 2.89 -1.16 -16.38
CA PHE A 131 2.18 -0.48 -15.30
C PHE A 131 1.50 0.80 -15.82
N VAL A 132 2.22 1.67 -16.49
CA VAL A 132 1.68 2.96 -16.95
C VAL A 132 0.74 2.81 -18.13
N SER A 133 1.07 1.96 -19.12
CA SER A 133 0.29 1.82 -20.34
C SER A 133 -0.99 0.99 -20.17
N SER A 134 -0.96 -0.02 -19.32
CA SER A 134 -2.05 -0.98 -19.19
C SER A 134 -2.70 -0.98 -17.81
N GLN A 135 -1.93 -1.00 -16.74
CA GLN A 135 -2.51 -1.08 -15.40
C GLN A 135 -3.14 0.24 -14.94
N VAL A 136 -2.49 1.38 -15.17
CA VAL A 136 -3.03 2.68 -14.74
C VAL A 136 -4.41 2.99 -15.37
N PRO A 137 -4.65 2.81 -16.67
CA PRO A 137 -5.99 2.97 -17.23
C PRO A 137 -7.03 2.03 -16.63
N LEU A 138 -6.67 0.75 -16.42
CA LEU A 138 -7.54 -0.22 -15.78
C LEU A 138 -7.86 0.14 -14.31
N ILE A 139 -6.86 0.63 -13.54
CA ILE A 139 -7.04 1.12 -12.17
C ILE A 139 -8.06 2.26 -12.16
N VAL A 140 -7.94 3.22 -13.06
CA VAL A 140 -8.87 4.37 -13.13
C VAL A 140 -10.30 3.89 -13.41
N VAL A 141 -10.49 3.03 -14.41
CA VAL A 141 -11.82 2.47 -14.72
C VAL A 141 -12.39 1.68 -13.55
N TYR A 142 -11.57 0.85 -12.92
CA TYR A 142 -11.98 0.06 -11.76
C TYR A 142 -12.36 0.93 -10.56
N LEU A 143 -11.56 1.95 -10.23
CA LEU A 143 -11.86 2.87 -9.13
C LEU A 143 -13.16 3.65 -9.39
N ILE A 144 -13.39 4.10 -10.63
CA ILE A 144 -14.67 4.74 -11.00
C ILE A 144 -15.83 3.77 -10.78
N ALA A 145 -15.70 2.53 -11.26
CA ALA A 145 -16.74 1.51 -11.10
C ALA A 145 -17.02 1.19 -9.63
N LEU A 146 -15.97 1.07 -8.80
CA LEU A 146 -16.11 0.85 -7.36
C LEU A 146 -16.77 2.03 -6.65
N CYS A 147 -16.38 3.27 -6.98
CA CYS A 147 -16.98 4.46 -6.38
C CYS A 147 -18.47 4.59 -6.76
N VAL A 148 -18.80 4.36 -8.02
CA VAL A 148 -20.19 4.34 -8.49
C VAL A 148 -20.98 3.23 -7.82
N GLY A 149 -20.43 2.01 -7.75
CA GLY A 149 -21.03 0.88 -7.06
C GLY A 149 -21.27 1.13 -5.58
N ALA A 150 -20.31 1.75 -4.87
CA ALA A 150 -20.45 2.13 -3.48
C ALA A 150 -21.55 3.18 -3.26
N ILE A 151 -21.68 4.16 -4.15
CA ILE A 151 -22.75 5.17 -4.11
C ILE A 151 -24.12 4.53 -4.35
N ILE A 152 -24.23 3.63 -5.34
CA ILE A 152 -25.46 2.89 -5.64
C ILE A 152 -25.84 2.04 -4.43
N TRP A 153 -24.88 1.27 -3.89
CA TRP A 153 -25.09 0.47 -2.70
C TRP A 153 -25.62 1.30 -1.54
N TRP A 154 -24.96 2.44 -1.26
CA TRP A 154 -25.40 3.37 -0.23
C TRP A 154 -26.86 3.81 -0.43
N LYS A 155 -27.20 4.22 -1.65
CA LYS A 155 -28.53 4.78 -1.95
C LYS A 155 -29.66 3.75 -1.85
N PHE A 156 -29.41 2.50 -2.26
CA PHE A 156 -30.46 1.49 -2.39
C PHE A 156 -30.53 0.49 -1.23
N PHE A 157 -29.43 0.24 -0.55
CA PHE A 157 -29.33 -0.83 0.46
C PHE A 157 -29.12 -0.31 1.89
N THR A 158 -29.11 0.99 2.12
CA THR A 158 -28.91 1.53 3.47
C THR A 158 -30.25 1.70 4.17
N ASP A 159 -30.56 0.80 5.09
CA ASP A 159 -31.73 0.91 5.97
C ASP A 159 -31.51 1.97 7.06
N LYS A 160 -32.59 2.70 7.41
CA LYS A 160 -32.59 3.77 8.44
C LYS A 160 -32.27 3.28 9.88
N LYS A 161 -32.22 1.96 10.12
CA LYS A 161 -31.95 1.37 11.45
C LYS A 161 -30.50 1.48 11.92
N SER A 162 -29.56 1.82 11.03
CA SER A 162 -28.14 1.84 11.34
C SER A 162 -27.67 2.98 12.26
N LYS A 163 -28.48 4.04 12.47
CA LYS A 163 -28.04 5.19 13.29
C LYS A 163 -27.88 4.87 14.78
N ALA A 164 -28.73 4.04 15.37
CA ALA A 164 -28.65 3.69 16.79
C ALA A 164 -27.47 2.75 17.12
N GLU A 165 -27.12 1.88 16.18
CA GLU A 165 -25.96 0.96 16.34
C GLU A 165 -24.62 1.70 16.17
N ILE A 166 -24.61 2.82 15.44
CA ILE A 166 -23.43 3.65 15.22
C ILE A 166 -23.02 4.34 16.51
N VAL A 167 -24.00 4.92 17.25
CA VAL A 167 -23.75 5.61 18.52
C VAL A 167 -23.16 4.64 19.57
N ALA A 168 -23.67 3.42 19.66
CA ALA A 168 -23.16 2.42 20.61
C ALA A 168 -21.75 1.89 20.26
N ALA A 169 -21.31 2.03 18.99
CA ALA A 169 -19.97 1.68 18.57
C ALA A 169 -18.96 2.82 18.78
N GLU A 170 -19.44 4.05 18.78
CA GLU A 170 -18.58 5.23 19.05
C GLU A 170 -18.04 5.23 20.49
N GLU A 171 -18.85 4.87 21.48
CA GLU A 171 -18.42 4.78 22.88
C GLU A 171 -17.31 3.74 23.08
N LYS A 172 -17.38 2.60 22.40
CA LYS A 172 -16.35 1.55 22.50
C LYS A 172 -15.04 1.88 21.78
N LEU A 173 -15.06 2.72 20.75
CA LEU A 173 -13.86 3.12 19.98
C LEU A 173 -13.14 4.31 20.60
N GLU A 174 -13.80 5.07 21.49
CA GLU A 174 -13.15 6.14 22.25
C GLU A 174 -12.30 5.60 23.41
N GLU A 175 -12.63 4.43 23.96
CA GLU A 175 -11.82 3.75 24.98
C GLU A 175 -10.50 3.18 24.43
N ASP A 176 -10.42 2.90 23.13
CA ASP A 176 -9.23 2.32 22.49
C ASP A 176 -8.40 3.39 21.72
N LYS A 177 -8.38 4.62 22.22
CA LYS A 177 -7.39 5.62 21.79
C LYS A 177 -6.03 5.17 22.32
N GLY A 178 -5.44 4.21 21.60
CA GLY A 178 -4.08 3.77 21.81
C GLY A 178 -3.11 4.95 21.89
N GLU A 179 -2.11 4.75 22.72
CA GLU A 179 -0.97 5.59 23.07
C GLU A 179 -0.60 6.62 22.00
N ASP A 180 -0.15 7.78 22.46
CA ASP A 180 0.47 8.83 21.63
C ASP A 180 1.64 8.25 20.82
N VAL A 181 1.34 7.65 19.69
CA VAL A 181 2.33 7.08 18.78
C VAL A 181 3.11 8.23 18.17
N LYS A 182 4.33 8.42 18.63
CA LYS A 182 5.25 9.41 18.09
C LYS A 182 5.62 9.02 16.66
N TYR A 183 5.05 9.72 15.68
CA TYR A 183 5.34 9.49 14.27
C TYR A 183 6.65 10.16 13.87
N PRO A 184 7.42 9.54 12.96
CA PRO A 184 8.54 10.19 12.30
C PRO A 184 8.11 11.46 11.53
N PRO A 185 9.06 12.31 11.13
CA PRO A 185 8.78 13.50 10.32
C PRO A 185 8.04 13.16 9.03
N ALA A 186 7.24 14.13 8.52
CA ALA A 186 6.35 13.92 7.37
C ALA A 186 7.06 13.46 6.08
N TYR A 187 8.35 13.79 5.89
CA TYR A 187 9.10 13.35 4.71
C TYR A 187 9.35 11.83 4.66
N TYR A 188 9.17 11.10 5.79
CA TYR A 188 9.20 9.64 5.78
C TYR A 188 8.12 9.03 4.89
N ALA A 189 7.01 9.73 4.68
CA ALA A 189 5.93 9.27 3.80
C ALA A 189 6.37 9.01 2.34
N ILE A 190 7.44 9.67 1.91
CA ILE A 190 7.96 9.49 0.54
C ILE A 190 8.77 8.21 0.38
N LEU A 191 9.35 7.68 1.47
CA LEU A 191 10.26 6.53 1.41
C LEU A 191 9.62 5.26 0.83
N PRO A 192 8.41 4.82 1.25
CA PRO A 192 7.78 3.65 0.66
C PRO A 192 7.33 3.85 -0.80
N LEU A 193 7.21 5.11 -1.26
CA LEU A 193 6.86 5.43 -2.65
C LEU A 193 8.08 5.47 -3.59
N LEU A 194 9.30 5.59 -3.04
CA LEU A 194 10.52 5.75 -3.83
C LEU A 194 10.73 4.69 -4.92
N PRO A 195 10.52 3.38 -4.70
CA PRO A 195 10.72 2.39 -5.76
C PRO A 195 9.82 2.65 -6.96
N VAL A 196 8.55 3.00 -6.71
CA VAL A 196 7.58 3.30 -7.76
C VAL A 196 7.95 4.59 -8.49
N ILE A 197 8.34 5.62 -7.77
CA ILE A 197 8.80 6.90 -8.33
C ILE A 197 10.01 6.68 -9.24
N LEU A 198 11.02 5.92 -8.78
CA LEU A 198 12.21 5.60 -9.57
C LEU A 198 11.86 4.81 -10.82
N LEU A 199 10.98 3.80 -10.71
CA LEU A 199 10.53 3.02 -11.87
C LEU A 199 9.84 3.90 -12.92
N ILE A 200 9.03 4.87 -12.52
CA ILE A 200 8.34 5.77 -13.45
C ILE A 200 9.34 6.74 -14.08
N ILE A 201 10.23 7.34 -13.29
CA ILE A 201 11.25 8.30 -13.81
C ILE A 201 12.18 7.61 -14.82
N PHE A 202 12.67 6.41 -14.52
CA PHE A 202 13.56 5.63 -15.37
C PHE A 202 12.82 4.65 -16.28
N SER A 203 11.56 4.94 -16.60
CA SER A 203 10.80 4.23 -17.62
C SER A 203 11.05 4.83 -19.01
N PRO A 204 10.77 4.10 -20.10
CA PRO A 204 10.81 4.63 -21.44
C PRO A 204 9.94 5.89 -21.67
N ILE A 205 9.02 6.17 -20.73
CA ILE A 205 8.10 7.31 -20.77
C ILE A 205 8.81 8.61 -20.41
N CYS A 206 9.73 8.59 -19.41
CA CYS A 206 10.42 9.79 -18.94
C CYS A 206 11.89 9.81 -19.41
N ILE A 207 12.64 8.75 -19.22
CA ILE A 207 14.07 8.63 -19.57
C ILE A 207 14.30 7.31 -20.31
N ALA A 208 14.19 7.33 -21.63
CA ALA A 208 14.28 6.12 -22.48
C ALA A 208 15.67 5.46 -22.50
N SER A 209 16.73 6.16 -22.03
CA SER A 209 18.10 5.69 -22.11
C SER A 209 18.50 4.68 -21.02
N VAL A 210 17.76 4.60 -19.92
CA VAL A 210 18.08 3.74 -18.77
C VAL A 210 16.86 2.89 -18.42
N LYS A 211 17.00 1.57 -18.58
CA LYS A 211 15.98 0.61 -18.14
C LYS A 211 16.31 0.18 -16.72
N MET A 212 15.48 0.57 -15.76
CA MET A 212 15.65 0.22 -14.35
C MET A 212 14.79 -0.99 -14.00
N SER A 213 15.41 -2.05 -13.42
CA SER A 213 14.64 -3.19 -12.92
C SER A 213 13.99 -2.83 -11.56
N ILE A 214 12.93 -3.56 -11.20
CA ILE A 214 12.24 -3.39 -9.93
C ILE A 214 13.15 -3.65 -8.73
N VAL A 215 14.03 -4.66 -8.84
CA VAL A 215 15.03 -4.98 -7.81
C VAL A 215 15.99 -3.81 -7.61
N THR A 216 16.52 -3.25 -8.70
CA THR A 216 17.45 -2.12 -8.66
C THR A 216 16.77 -0.88 -8.05
N ALA A 217 15.54 -0.57 -8.47
CA ALA A 217 14.77 0.55 -7.92
C ALA A 217 14.53 0.38 -6.41
N THR A 218 14.17 -0.85 -5.98
CA THR A 218 13.91 -1.16 -4.57
C THR A 218 15.19 -1.08 -3.73
N LEU A 219 16.33 -1.60 -4.22
CA LEU A 219 17.61 -1.54 -3.50
C LEU A 219 18.13 -0.10 -3.38
N ILE A 220 18.03 0.70 -4.45
CA ILE A 220 18.39 2.13 -4.38
C ILE A 220 17.49 2.86 -3.37
N SER A 221 16.19 2.57 -3.37
CA SER A 221 15.25 3.14 -2.42
C SER A 221 15.58 2.73 -0.97
N LEU A 222 16.00 1.49 -0.75
CA LEU A 222 16.46 1.02 0.56
C LEU A 222 17.69 1.81 1.03
N ILE A 223 18.69 2.01 0.16
CA ILE A 223 19.89 2.78 0.49
C ILE A 223 19.52 4.22 0.86
N ILE A 224 18.65 4.87 0.07
CA ILE A 224 18.16 6.21 0.36
C ILE A 224 17.44 6.25 1.71
N ALA A 225 16.57 5.28 1.98
CA ALA A 225 15.84 5.18 3.24
C ALA A 225 16.78 4.99 4.44
N LEU A 226 17.82 4.16 4.32
CA LEU A 226 18.83 3.96 5.34
C LEU A 226 19.59 5.26 5.64
N ILE A 227 19.99 6.01 4.60
CA ILE A 227 20.69 7.29 4.75
C ILE A 227 19.76 8.30 5.45
N VAL A 228 18.53 8.45 4.99
CA VAL A 228 17.55 9.36 5.60
C VAL A 228 17.28 9.00 7.05
N HIS A 229 17.13 7.70 7.35
CA HIS A 229 16.90 7.22 8.70
C HIS A 229 18.10 7.47 9.62
N LEU A 230 19.32 7.23 9.13
CA LEU A 230 20.55 7.51 9.87
C LEU A 230 20.71 9.00 10.20
N ILE A 231 20.47 9.88 9.22
CA ILE A 231 20.55 11.33 9.42
C ILE A 231 19.52 11.82 10.44
N THR A 232 18.32 11.25 10.40
CA THR A 232 17.19 11.67 11.26
C THR A 232 17.37 11.18 12.68
N GLN A 233 17.69 9.90 12.87
CA GLN A 233 17.82 9.27 14.19
C GLN A 233 19.20 9.52 14.81
N ARG A 234 20.21 9.87 14.01
CA ARG A 234 21.60 10.05 14.43
C ARG A 234 22.13 8.85 15.25
N SER A 235 21.64 7.66 14.97
CA SER A 235 21.93 6.44 15.69
C SER A 235 22.24 5.28 14.75
N PHE A 236 23.43 4.75 14.84
CA PHE A 236 23.81 3.52 14.11
C PHE A 236 22.98 2.32 14.56
N LYS A 237 22.55 2.28 15.82
CA LYS A 237 21.68 1.21 16.31
C LYS A 237 20.36 1.16 15.54
N ALA A 238 19.70 2.30 15.34
CA ALA A 238 18.46 2.38 14.56
C ALA A 238 18.64 1.90 13.12
N LEU A 239 19.79 2.20 12.50
CA LEU A 239 20.15 1.69 11.18
C LEU A 239 20.26 0.15 11.17
N PHE A 240 20.98 -0.42 12.16
CA PHE A 240 21.13 -1.87 12.26
C PHE A 240 19.79 -2.57 12.54
N ASP A 241 18.93 -1.98 13.37
CA ASP A 241 17.59 -2.51 13.65
C ASP A 241 16.73 -2.57 12.36
N MET A 242 16.77 -1.53 11.53
CA MET A 242 16.09 -1.52 10.22
C MET A 242 16.66 -2.58 9.26
N LEU A 243 18.00 -2.69 9.18
CA LEU A 243 18.65 -3.71 8.35
C LEU A 243 18.35 -5.12 8.84
N LYS A 244 18.30 -5.34 10.15
CA LYS A 244 17.93 -6.62 10.75
C LYS A 244 16.54 -7.05 10.30
N VAL A 245 15.55 -6.17 10.37
CA VAL A 245 14.18 -6.45 9.89
C VAL A 245 14.17 -6.79 8.39
N PHE A 246 14.96 -6.07 7.58
CA PHE A 246 15.11 -6.38 6.16
C PHE A 246 15.63 -7.81 5.94
N TYR A 247 16.73 -8.20 6.60
CA TYR A 247 17.30 -9.54 6.46
C TYR A 247 16.39 -10.65 6.99
N GLU A 248 15.76 -10.46 8.13
CA GLU A 248 14.79 -11.41 8.70
C GLU A 248 13.60 -11.61 7.76
N SER A 249 13.11 -10.53 7.14
CA SER A 249 12.03 -10.61 6.17
C SER A 249 12.46 -11.34 4.88
N CYS A 250 13.70 -11.15 4.41
CA CYS A 250 14.24 -11.94 3.31
C CYS A 250 14.22 -13.44 3.64
N GLY A 251 14.72 -13.82 4.82
CA GLY A 251 14.74 -15.23 5.26
C GLY A 251 13.34 -15.83 5.36
N ASN A 252 12.40 -15.11 5.99
CA ASN A 252 11.02 -15.56 6.14
C ASN A 252 10.30 -15.72 4.79
N THR A 253 10.59 -14.84 3.83
CA THR A 253 10.01 -14.94 2.48
C THR A 253 10.49 -16.21 1.75
N ILE A 254 11.78 -16.54 1.86
CA ILE A 254 12.32 -17.78 1.27
C ILE A 254 11.64 -19.00 1.88
N ILE A 255 11.50 -19.06 3.21
CA ILE A 255 10.89 -20.21 3.92
C ILE A 255 9.40 -20.35 3.57
N SER A 256 8.68 -19.23 3.33
CA SER A 256 7.23 -19.27 3.05
C SER A 256 6.89 -19.60 1.60
N ILE A 257 7.84 -19.48 0.67
CA ILE A 257 7.64 -19.73 -0.76
C ILE A 257 8.24 -21.09 -1.18
N GLY A 258 9.28 -21.60 -0.46
CA GLY A 258 9.90 -22.89 -0.68
C GLY A 258 9.16 -24.01 0.02
#